data_f34b37ebb0eb23004a23fd7780f21b61
#
_entry.id   f34b37ebb0eb23004a23fd7780f21b61
#
_cell.length_a   1.000
_cell.length_b   1.000
_cell.length_c   1.000
_cell.angle_alpha   90.00
_cell.angle_beta   90.00
_cell.angle_gamma   90.00
#
_symmetry.space_group_name_H-M   'P 1'
#
loop_
_entity.id
_entity.type
_entity.pdbx_description
1 polymer ?
#
loop_
_entity_poly.entity_id
_entity_poly.type
_entity_poly.pdbx_seq_one_letter_code
_entity_poly.pdbx_strand_id
1 'polypeptide(L)'
;IANAAIDYERAHAGRFVMGYEEAIGFSVGPLVRDKDGVSAAVIFAELAAWNRARGRSVLDHLDDVYRRVGLFVTEQVSLTRPGSDGLAQIRDAMTRFRAAPPAALAGHAVETVVDLARGTGGLPPSDVLVFKLAGGRRVIMRPSGTEPKLKNYYEVRIEVAPGEPLADARARGQAELAALRDAHQQLLA
;
A
#
# COMPACT_ATOMS: atom_id res chain seq x y z
N ILE A 1 9.43 7.26 8.81
CA ILE A 1 8.32 8.06 9.39
C ILE A 1 8.89 9.08 10.37
N ALA A 2 9.61 8.66 11.44
CA ALA A 2 10.06 9.56 12.49
C ALA A 2 10.88 10.76 11.99
N ASN A 3 11.91 10.53 11.16
CA ASN A 3 12.72 11.63 10.61
C ASN A 3 11.88 12.57 9.73
N ALA A 4 11.01 12.03 8.87
CA ALA A 4 10.14 12.84 8.05
C ALA A 4 9.15 13.68 8.88
N ALA A 5 8.66 13.16 10.00
CA ALA A 5 7.83 13.92 10.95
C ALA A 5 8.59 15.07 11.59
N ILE A 6 9.85 14.83 12.03
CA ILE A 6 10.72 15.84 12.62
C ILE A 6 11.04 16.94 11.58
N ASP A 7 11.38 16.56 10.36
CA ASP A 7 11.72 17.49 9.29
C ASP A 7 10.50 18.32 8.88
N TYR A 8 9.32 17.70 8.83
CA TYR A 8 8.08 18.40 8.56
C TYR A 8 7.75 19.44 9.65
N GLU A 9 7.85 19.06 10.93
CA GLU A 9 7.62 19.98 12.06
C GLU A 9 8.61 21.16 12.09
N ARG A 10 9.85 20.93 11.63
CA ARG A 10 10.86 22.01 11.53
C ARG A 10 10.60 22.95 10.36
N ALA A 11 10.12 22.42 9.25
CA ALA A 11 9.90 23.20 8.03
C ALA A 11 8.54 23.92 7.98
N HIS A 12 7.58 23.48 8.78
CA HIS A 12 6.20 23.95 8.75
C HIS A 12 5.67 24.22 10.17
N ALA A 13 4.72 25.13 10.30
CA ALA A 13 4.01 25.36 11.57
C ALA A 13 3.04 24.21 11.95
N GLY A 14 3.22 23.05 11.37
CA GLY A 14 2.40 21.86 11.62
C GLY A 14 2.91 21.03 12.79
N ARG A 15 2.05 20.19 13.32
CA ARG A 15 2.37 19.22 14.37
C ARG A 15 2.13 17.81 13.84
N PHE A 16 3.08 16.91 14.07
CA PHE A 16 2.90 15.49 13.78
C PHE A 16 1.84 14.89 14.71
N VAL A 17 0.82 14.30 14.12
CA VAL A 17 -0.29 13.68 14.85
C VAL A 17 -0.10 12.18 14.91
N MET A 18 0.04 11.54 13.74
CA MET A 18 0.13 10.08 13.63
C MET A 18 0.80 9.68 12.32
N GLY A 19 1.51 8.58 12.34
CA GLY A 19 1.99 7.85 11.17
C GLY A 19 1.78 6.36 11.34
N TYR A 20 1.70 5.63 10.24
CA TYR A 20 1.59 4.19 10.28
C TYR A 20 2.32 3.53 9.11
N GLU A 21 2.64 2.25 9.30
CA GLU A 21 3.16 1.35 8.27
C GLU A 21 2.15 0.20 8.07
N GLU A 22 1.94 -0.24 6.83
CA GLU A 22 1.05 -1.36 6.52
C GLU A 22 1.51 -2.65 7.24
N ALA A 23 2.80 -2.79 7.48
CA ALA A 23 3.41 -3.89 8.26
C ALA A 23 3.24 -3.75 9.79
N ILE A 24 2.11 -3.18 10.24
CA ILE A 24 1.74 -3.05 11.65
C ILE A 24 2.76 -2.24 12.45
N GLY A 25 2.92 -0.98 12.12
CA GLY A 25 3.74 -0.04 12.87
C GLY A 25 3.02 1.30 12.99
N PHE A 26 2.85 1.80 14.21
CA PHE A 26 2.17 3.05 14.49
C PHE A 26 3.07 3.97 15.30
N SER A 27 3.09 5.26 14.94
CA SER A 27 3.72 6.33 15.72
C SER A 27 2.63 7.35 16.07
N VAL A 28 2.49 7.73 17.32
CA VAL A 28 1.46 8.67 17.78
C VAL A 28 2.10 9.82 18.52
N GLY A 29 1.93 11.03 17.99
CA GLY A 29 2.45 12.25 18.59
C GLY A 29 3.98 12.27 18.75
N PRO A 30 4.52 13.18 19.54
CA PRO A 30 5.96 13.39 19.67
C PRO A 30 6.64 12.59 20.78
N LEU A 31 5.89 11.83 21.61
CA LEU A 31 6.41 11.20 22.82
C LEU A 31 7.44 10.10 22.50
N VAL A 32 7.10 9.24 21.55
CA VAL A 32 8.00 8.19 21.06
C VAL A 32 8.27 8.43 19.58
N ARG A 33 9.54 8.61 19.22
CA ARG A 33 9.96 8.91 17.85
C ARG A 33 10.29 7.63 17.05
N ASP A 34 9.51 6.59 17.30
CA ASP A 34 9.53 5.30 16.60
C ASP A 34 8.12 4.68 16.65
N LYS A 35 8.02 3.45 16.19
CA LYS A 35 6.79 2.66 16.32
C LYS A 35 6.49 2.34 17.78
N ASP A 36 5.30 2.71 18.23
CA ASP A 36 4.85 2.50 19.60
C ASP A 36 3.44 1.90 19.64
N GLY A 37 3.38 0.61 19.97
CA GLY A 37 2.11 -0.11 20.11
C GLY A 37 1.30 0.30 21.33
N VAL A 38 1.94 0.85 22.38
CA VAL A 38 1.23 1.24 23.60
C VAL A 38 0.40 2.49 23.36
N SER A 39 0.99 3.55 22.81
CA SER A 39 0.23 4.76 22.46
C SER A 39 -0.84 4.48 21.39
N ALA A 40 -0.54 3.61 20.41
CA ALA A 40 -1.52 3.18 19.43
C ALA A 40 -2.72 2.48 20.07
N ALA A 41 -2.49 1.58 21.04
CA ALA A 41 -3.54 0.89 21.77
C ALA A 41 -4.42 1.86 22.57
N VAL A 42 -3.82 2.87 23.23
CA VAL A 42 -4.57 3.90 23.96
C VAL A 42 -5.48 4.70 23.02
N ILE A 43 -4.96 5.17 21.88
CA ILE A 43 -5.76 5.92 20.90
C ILE A 43 -6.86 5.05 20.30
N PHE A 44 -6.59 3.77 20.05
CA PHE A 44 -7.63 2.85 19.56
C PHE A 44 -8.72 2.59 20.60
N ALA A 45 -8.35 2.46 21.88
CA ALA A 45 -9.32 2.32 22.96
C ALA A 45 -10.20 3.58 23.12
N GLU A 46 -9.61 4.77 22.97
CA GLU A 46 -10.33 6.04 22.95
C GLU A 46 -11.31 6.10 21.76
N LEU A 47 -10.86 5.73 20.54
CA LEU A 47 -11.73 5.63 19.37
C LEU A 47 -12.90 4.66 19.59
N ALA A 48 -12.63 3.51 20.20
CA ALA A 48 -13.68 2.53 20.52
C ALA A 48 -14.69 3.08 21.54
N ALA A 49 -14.22 3.73 22.60
CA ALA A 49 -15.07 4.35 23.61
C ALA A 49 -15.91 5.50 23.02
N TRP A 50 -15.31 6.32 22.14
CA TRP A 50 -15.98 7.42 21.46
C TRP A 50 -17.12 6.91 20.56
N ASN A 51 -16.89 5.83 19.79
CA ASN A 51 -17.94 5.20 18.98
C ASN A 51 -19.05 4.60 19.86
N ARG A 52 -18.66 3.84 20.91
CA ARG A 52 -19.61 3.22 21.83
C ARG A 52 -20.55 4.24 22.50
N ALA A 53 -20.02 5.40 22.91
CA ALA A 53 -20.82 6.48 23.48
C ALA A 53 -21.87 7.06 22.50
N ARG A 54 -21.74 6.74 21.21
CA ARG A 54 -22.67 7.13 20.13
C ARG A 54 -23.53 5.95 19.64
N GLY A 55 -23.54 4.83 20.35
CA GLY A 55 -24.25 3.62 19.96
C GLY A 55 -23.70 2.92 18.74
N ARG A 56 -22.40 3.12 18.42
CA ARG A 56 -21.72 2.61 17.22
C ARG A 56 -20.54 1.72 17.58
N SER A 57 -20.17 0.85 16.66
CA SER A 57 -18.92 0.09 16.69
C SER A 57 -17.81 0.82 15.93
N VAL A 58 -16.58 0.36 16.13
CA VAL A 58 -15.42 0.82 15.30
C VAL A 58 -15.62 0.40 13.84
N LEU A 59 -16.28 -0.72 13.59
CA LEU A 59 -16.58 -1.19 12.22
C LEU A 59 -17.56 -0.26 11.51
N ASP A 60 -18.60 0.22 12.20
CA ASP A 60 -19.50 1.22 11.63
C ASP A 60 -18.78 2.52 11.26
N HIS A 61 -17.80 2.90 12.08
CA HIS A 61 -16.94 4.05 11.78
C HIS A 61 -16.05 3.81 10.55
N LEU A 62 -15.47 2.62 10.43
CA LEU A 62 -14.67 2.21 9.27
C LEU A 62 -15.53 2.19 8.00
N ASP A 63 -16.77 1.73 8.09
CA ASP A 63 -17.72 1.74 6.99
C ASP A 63 -18.01 3.16 6.46
N ASP A 64 -18.15 4.14 7.36
CA ASP A 64 -18.27 5.56 6.97
C ASP A 64 -17.01 6.06 6.25
N VAL A 65 -15.83 5.65 6.72
CA VAL A 65 -14.56 6.01 6.06
C VAL A 65 -14.54 5.44 4.65
N TYR A 66 -14.89 4.16 4.46
CA TYR A 66 -14.93 3.54 3.13
C TYR A 66 -15.92 4.22 2.19
N ARG A 67 -17.09 4.61 2.68
CA ARG A 67 -18.08 5.34 1.87
C ARG A 67 -17.60 6.73 1.46
N ARG A 68 -16.80 7.37 2.29
CA ARG A 68 -16.30 8.73 2.04
C ARG A 68 -15.09 8.78 1.12
N VAL A 69 -14.14 7.85 1.28
CA VAL A 69 -12.84 7.90 0.57
C VAL A 69 -12.66 6.77 -0.45
N GLY A 70 -13.56 5.80 -0.46
CA GLY A 70 -13.48 4.56 -1.23
C GLY A 70 -12.95 3.40 -0.39
N LEU A 71 -13.28 2.20 -0.82
CA LEU A 71 -12.81 0.94 -0.25
C LEU A 71 -11.50 0.56 -0.95
N PHE A 72 -10.41 0.45 -0.19
CA PHE A 72 -9.14 -0.04 -0.69
C PHE A 72 -9.03 -1.54 -0.38
N VAL A 73 -8.75 -2.33 -1.42
CA VAL A 73 -8.47 -3.76 -1.30
C VAL A 73 -7.03 -3.98 -1.71
N THR A 74 -6.25 -4.62 -0.84
CA THR A 74 -4.81 -4.83 -1.02
C THR A 74 -4.45 -6.30 -0.87
N GLU A 75 -3.40 -6.72 -1.58
CA GLU A 75 -2.81 -8.05 -1.47
C GLU A 75 -1.30 -7.99 -1.70
N GLN A 76 -0.54 -8.77 -0.94
CA GLN A 76 0.87 -8.99 -1.20
C GLN A 76 1.11 -10.43 -1.65
N VAL A 77 1.78 -10.60 -2.78
CA VAL A 77 2.23 -11.90 -3.27
C VAL A 77 3.75 -11.92 -3.37
N SER A 78 4.37 -12.92 -2.75
CA SER A 78 5.80 -13.16 -2.84
C SER A 78 6.09 -14.26 -3.85
N LEU A 79 6.77 -13.92 -4.93
CA LEU A 79 7.26 -14.87 -5.91
C LEU A 79 8.67 -15.30 -5.51
N THR A 80 8.83 -16.58 -5.15
CA THR A 80 10.15 -17.16 -4.84
C THR A 80 10.69 -17.88 -6.09
N ARG A 81 11.95 -17.60 -6.43
CA ARG A 81 12.69 -18.28 -7.48
C ARG A 81 13.77 -19.16 -6.83
N PRO A 82 13.55 -20.47 -6.66
CA PRO A 82 14.53 -21.34 -6.03
C PRO A 82 15.77 -21.56 -6.91
N GLY A 83 16.87 -21.98 -6.29
CA GLY A 83 18.11 -22.31 -6.97
C GLY A 83 19.12 -21.16 -7.04
N SER A 84 20.32 -21.48 -7.52
CA SER A 84 21.45 -20.54 -7.64
C SER A 84 21.14 -19.31 -8.51
N ASP A 85 20.26 -19.48 -9.50
CA ASP A 85 19.95 -18.45 -10.49
C ASP A 85 18.74 -17.59 -10.11
N GLY A 86 18.08 -17.89 -8.99
CA GLY A 86 16.85 -17.23 -8.56
C GLY A 86 17.00 -15.72 -8.41
N LEU A 87 18.12 -15.26 -7.84
CA LEU A 87 18.41 -13.81 -7.73
C LEU A 87 18.64 -13.17 -9.10
N ALA A 88 19.28 -13.87 -10.05
CA ALA A 88 19.48 -13.37 -11.40
C ALA A 88 18.14 -13.22 -12.12
N GLN A 89 17.27 -14.22 -12.06
CA GLN A 89 15.93 -14.17 -12.66
C GLN A 89 15.08 -13.01 -12.13
N ILE A 90 15.18 -12.70 -10.84
CA ILE A 90 14.48 -11.56 -10.24
C ILE A 90 15.05 -10.23 -10.75
N ARG A 91 16.39 -10.10 -10.83
CA ARG A 91 17.03 -8.89 -11.39
C ARG A 91 16.65 -8.70 -12.87
N ASP A 92 16.62 -9.77 -13.64
CA ASP A 92 16.23 -9.73 -15.05
C ASP A 92 14.75 -9.32 -15.21
N ALA A 93 13.86 -9.82 -14.36
CA ALA A 93 12.47 -9.36 -14.33
C ALA A 93 12.38 -7.86 -14.05
N MET A 94 13.04 -7.35 -13.03
CA MET A 94 13.06 -5.91 -12.71
C MET A 94 13.63 -5.09 -13.88
N THR A 95 14.69 -5.58 -14.53
CA THR A 95 15.30 -4.91 -15.69
C THR A 95 14.32 -4.87 -16.87
N ARG A 96 13.63 -5.96 -17.17
CA ARG A 96 12.62 -6.01 -18.25
C ARG A 96 11.48 -5.01 -17.99
N PHE A 97 10.93 -5.00 -16.78
CA PHE A 97 9.84 -4.09 -16.42
C PHE A 97 10.25 -2.61 -16.42
N ARG A 98 11.53 -2.30 -16.17
CA ARG A 98 12.08 -0.95 -16.32
C ARG A 98 12.22 -0.53 -17.77
N ALA A 99 12.75 -1.44 -18.60
CA ALA A 99 13.01 -1.15 -20.01
C ALA A 99 11.72 -1.07 -20.84
N ALA A 100 10.76 -1.93 -20.53
CA ALA A 100 9.50 -2.04 -21.24
C ALA A 100 8.34 -2.23 -20.26
N PRO A 101 7.90 -1.18 -19.56
CA PRO A 101 6.77 -1.26 -18.67
C PRO A 101 5.49 -1.59 -19.46
N PRO A 102 4.56 -2.39 -18.89
CA PRO A 102 3.31 -2.70 -19.56
C PRO A 102 2.49 -1.42 -19.76
N ALA A 103 1.89 -1.29 -20.94
CA ALA A 103 1.00 -0.16 -21.24
C ALA A 103 -0.34 -0.27 -20.47
N ALA A 104 -0.76 -1.49 -20.14
CA ALA A 104 -1.99 -1.75 -19.39
C ALA A 104 -1.86 -3.07 -18.62
N LEU A 105 -2.62 -3.22 -17.53
CA LEU A 105 -2.80 -4.44 -16.75
C LEU A 105 -4.29 -4.66 -16.48
N ALA A 106 -4.79 -5.85 -16.73
CA ALA A 106 -6.22 -6.19 -16.58
C ALA A 106 -7.17 -5.18 -17.27
N GLY A 107 -6.79 -4.65 -18.44
CA GLY A 107 -7.57 -3.64 -19.16
C GLY A 107 -7.44 -2.20 -18.65
N HIS A 108 -6.69 -1.95 -17.58
CA HIS A 108 -6.45 -0.61 -17.04
C HIS A 108 -5.12 -0.05 -17.54
N ALA A 109 -5.15 1.14 -18.14
CA ALA A 109 -3.95 1.82 -18.62
C ALA A 109 -2.99 2.13 -17.47
N VAL A 110 -1.69 1.90 -17.68
CA VAL A 110 -0.62 2.37 -16.78
C VAL A 110 -0.36 3.84 -17.09
N GLU A 111 -0.74 4.72 -16.18
CA GLU A 111 -0.62 6.17 -16.33
C GLU A 111 0.75 6.70 -15.93
N THR A 112 1.37 6.05 -14.93
CA THR A 112 2.65 6.49 -14.39
C THR A 112 3.47 5.29 -13.92
N VAL A 113 4.76 5.30 -14.27
CA VAL A 113 5.75 4.37 -13.73
C VAL A 113 6.75 5.18 -12.90
N VAL A 114 6.88 4.84 -11.62
CA VAL A 114 7.89 5.45 -10.73
C VAL A 114 8.96 4.42 -10.44
N ASP A 115 10.20 4.73 -10.84
CA ASP A 115 11.38 3.92 -10.53
C ASP A 115 12.16 4.58 -9.37
N LEU A 116 12.09 3.96 -8.20
CA LEU A 116 12.77 4.47 -7.01
C LEU A 116 14.28 4.19 -7.01
N ALA A 117 14.81 3.41 -7.95
CA ALA A 117 16.24 3.21 -8.09
C ALA A 117 17.01 4.51 -8.37
N ARG A 118 16.33 5.53 -8.87
CA ARG A 118 16.89 6.87 -9.13
C ARG A 118 16.75 7.82 -7.93
N GLY A 119 16.11 7.35 -6.85
CA GLY A 119 15.68 8.21 -5.75
C GLY A 119 14.51 9.11 -6.15
N THR A 120 13.70 9.52 -5.21
CA THR A 120 12.61 10.48 -5.43
C THR A 120 12.25 11.18 -4.11
N GLY A 121 11.88 12.46 -4.18
CA GLY A 121 11.38 13.22 -3.04
C GLY A 121 12.29 13.24 -1.81
N GLY A 122 13.62 13.25 -1.98
CA GLY A 122 14.59 13.24 -0.88
C GLY A 122 14.79 11.85 -0.22
N LEU A 123 14.14 10.81 -0.74
CA LEU A 123 14.33 9.44 -0.27
C LEU A 123 15.57 8.82 -0.94
N PRO A 124 16.33 7.96 -0.22
CA PRO A 124 17.45 7.25 -0.80
C PRO A 124 16.98 6.31 -1.93
N PRO A 125 17.86 6.03 -2.93
CA PRO A 125 17.57 5.04 -3.97
C PRO A 125 17.18 3.70 -3.38
N SER A 126 16.17 3.05 -3.99
CA SER A 126 15.67 1.75 -3.60
C SER A 126 15.22 0.98 -4.84
N ASP A 127 15.49 -0.32 -4.89
CA ASP A 127 15.09 -1.16 -6.02
C ASP A 127 13.59 -1.47 -5.95
N VAL A 128 12.79 -0.50 -6.36
CA VAL A 128 11.32 -0.57 -6.34
C VAL A 128 10.75 0.06 -7.60
N LEU A 129 9.79 -0.61 -8.22
CA LEU A 129 8.96 -0.09 -9.31
C LEU A 129 7.53 0.08 -8.83
N VAL A 130 6.93 1.23 -9.12
CA VAL A 130 5.53 1.51 -8.81
C VAL A 130 4.80 1.82 -10.12
N PHE A 131 3.81 1.02 -10.46
CA PHE A 131 2.89 1.25 -11.57
C PHE A 131 1.59 1.83 -11.00
N LYS A 132 1.27 3.04 -11.40
CA LYS A 132 -0.02 3.67 -11.09
C LYS A 132 -0.91 3.54 -12.33
N LEU A 133 -2.08 2.97 -12.13
CA LEU A 133 -3.02 2.67 -13.20
C LEU A 133 -4.27 3.55 -13.07
N ALA A 134 -4.98 3.68 -14.18
CA ALA A 134 -6.26 4.37 -14.22
C ALA A 134 -7.22 3.90 -13.13
N GLY A 135 -7.98 4.84 -12.56
CA GLY A 135 -8.97 4.56 -11.52
C GLY A 135 -8.39 4.25 -10.13
N GLY A 136 -7.16 4.71 -9.84
CA GLY A 136 -6.56 4.61 -8.51
C GLY A 136 -6.02 3.23 -8.15
N ARG A 137 -5.71 2.41 -9.16
CA ARG A 137 -5.08 1.09 -8.97
C ARG A 137 -3.58 1.21 -8.92
N ARG A 138 -2.93 0.28 -8.23
CA ARG A 138 -1.47 0.30 -8.07
C ARG A 138 -0.89 -1.10 -8.01
N VAL A 139 0.25 -1.28 -8.69
CA VAL A 139 1.12 -2.46 -8.54
C VAL A 139 2.50 -1.99 -8.13
N ILE A 140 3.10 -2.63 -7.13
CA ILE A 140 4.47 -2.34 -6.69
C ILE A 140 5.28 -3.63 -6.78
N MET A 141 6.46 -3.55 -7.35
CA MET A 141 7.43 -4.63 -7.41
C MET A 141 8.64 -4.26 -6.55
N ARG A 142 9.04 -5.16 -5.64
CA ARG A 142 10.18 -4.96 -4.75
C ARG A 142 10.94 -6.26 -4.52
N PRO A 143 12.17 -6.40 -5.01
CA PRO A 143 13.03 -7.53 -4.67
C PRO A 143 13.37 -7.57 -3.19
N SER A 144 13.54 -8.77 -2.64
CA SER A 144 14.18 -8.93 -1.33
C SER A 144 15.69 -8.70 -1.47
N GLY A 145 16.29 -8.01 -0.51
CA GLY A 145 17.74 -7.77 -0.50
C GLY A 145 18.58 -9.02 -0.18
N THR A 146 17.98 -10.03 0.46
CA THR A 146 18.70 -11.19 1.02
C THR A 146 18.20 -12.54 0.52
N GLU A 147 17.01 -12.61 -0.04
CA GLU A 147 16.37 -13.83 -0.45
C GLU A 147 15.99 -13.77 -1.94
N PRO A 148 15.94 -14.88 -2.68
CA PRO A 148 15.48 -14.91 -4.06
C PRO A 148 13.95 -14.78 -4.15
N LYS A 149 13.44 -13.66 -3.64
CA LYS A 149 12.02 -13.33 -3.58
C LYS A 149 11.74 -11.98 -4.23
N LEU A 150 10.72 -11.93 -5.06
CA LEU A 150 10.11 -10.70 -5.55
C LEU A 150 8.77 -10.51 -4.86
N LYS A 151 8.65 -9.44 -4.08
CA LYS A 151 7.40 -9.04 -3.42
C LYS A 151 6.63 -8.14 -4.37
N ASN A 152 5.39 -8.52 -4.65
CA ASN A 152 4.47 -7.76 -5.47
C ASN A 152 3.30 -7.34 -4.60
N TYR A 153 2.99 -6.04 -4.58
CA TYR A 153 1.87 -5.47 -3.83
C TYR A 153 0.84 -4.97 -4.83
N TYR A 154 -0.39 -5.35 -4.64
CA TYR A 154 -1.53 -4.97 -5.47
C TYR A 154 -2.51 -4.16 -4.65
N GLU A 155 -3.06 -3.12 -5.24
CA GLU A 155 -4.07 -2.27 -4.61
C GLU A 155 -5.09 -1.85 -5.65
N VAL A 156 -6.36 -1.95 -5.29
CA VAL A 156 -7.47 -1.38 -6.04
C VAL A 156 -8.31 -0.51 -5.13
N ARG A 157 -8.82 0.60 -5.67
CA ARG A 157 -9.75 1.50 -4.99
C ARG A 157 -11.13 1.35 -5.61
N ILE A 158 -12.11 1.00 -4.80
CA ILE A 158 -13.51 0.82 -5.20
C ILE A 158 -14.34 1.97 -4.65
N GLU A 159 -15.06 2.66 -5.48
CA GLU A 159 -16.09 3.58 -5.03
C GLU A 159 -17.30 2.80 -4.52
N VAL A 160 -17.78 3.16 -3.34
CA VAL A 160 -18.98 2.58 -2.74
C VAL A 160 -20.15 3.47 -3.09
N ALA A 161 -21.09 2.96 -3.88
CA ALA A 161 -22.26 3.72 -4.29
C ALA A 161 -23.19 4.01 -3.09
N PRO A 162 -23.98 5.11 -3.13
CA PRO A 162 -24.99 5.36 -2.11
C PRO A 162 -25.95 4.18 -1.99
N GLY A 163 -26.12 3.65 -0.77
CA GLY A 163 -26.99 2.51 -0.49
C GLY A 163 -26.42 1.13 -0.84
N GLU A 164 -25.26 1.05 -1.48
CA GLU A 164 -24.60 -0.22 -1.77
C GLU A 164 -24.15 -0.90 -0.48
N PRO A 165 -24.44 -2.22 -0.28
CA PRO A 165 -23.84 -2.99 0.80
C PRO A 165 -22.32 -3.05 0.64
N LEU A 166 -21.58 -2.80 1.72
CA LEU A 166 -20.11 -2.87 1.66
C LEU A 166 -19.56 -4.25 1.31
N ALA A 167 -20.32 -5.30 1.63
CA ALA A 167 -19.98 -6.66 1.22
C ALA A 167 -19.90 -6.80 -0.31
N ASP A 168 -20.82 -6.17 -1.05
CA ASP A 168 -20.86 -6.22 -2.51
C ASP A 168 -19.71 -5.40 -3.12
N ALA A 169 -19.46 -4.20 -2.57
CA ALA A 169 -18.31 -3.39 -2.96
C ALA A 169 -16.98 -4.14 -2.70
N ARG A 170 -16.88 -4.84 -1.58
CA ARG A 170 -15.71 -5.66 -1.22
C ARG A 170 -15.54 -6.84 -2.19
N ALA A 171 -16.62 -7.54 -2.54
CA ALA A 171 -16.57 -8.63 -3.51
C ALA A 171 -16.11 -8.15 -4.90
N ARG A 172 -16.61 -7.00 -5.36
CA ARG A 172 -16.14 -6.35 -6.60
C ARG A 172 -14.64 -6.04 -6.52
N GLY A 173 -14.21 -5.45 -5.40
CA GLY A 173 -12.80 -5.11 -5.18
C GLY A 173 -11.88 -6.33 -5.18
N GLN A 174 -12.30 -7.43 -4.57
CA GLN A 174 -11.55 -8.68 -4.56
C GLN A 174 -11.44 -9.30 -5.97
N ALA A 175 -12.53 -9.29 -6.74
CA ALA A 175 -12.52 -9.78 -8.11
C ALA A 175 -11.59 -8.96 -9.01
N GLU A 176 -11.63 -7.63 -8.88
CA GLU A 176 -10.79 -6.73 -9.62
C GLU A 176 -9.31 -6.85 -9.23
N LEU A 177 -9.02 -6.97 -7.94
CA LEU A 177 -7.67 -7.21 -7.41
C LEU A 177 -7.08 -8.52 -7.95
N ALA A 178 -7.88 -9.60 -7.96
CA ALA A 178 -7.49 -10.89 -8.52
C ALA A 178 -7.15 -10.77 -10.02
N ALA A 179 -7.97 -10.10 -10.80
CA ALA A 179 -7.70 -9.87 -12.22
C ALA A 179 -6.41 -9.08 -12.44
N LEU A 180 -6.18 -8.02 -11.66
CA LEU A 180 -4.96 -7.21 -11.71
C LEU A 180 -3.72 -8.02 -11.36
N ARG A 181 -3.80 -8.81 -10.28
CA ARG A 181 -2.73 -9.72 -9.85
C ARG A 181 -2.39 -10.73 -10.94
N ASP A 182 -3.40 -11.42 -11.47
CA ASP A 182 -3.21 -12.50 -12.44
C ASP A 182 -2.61 -11.96 -13.75
N ALA A 183 -3.10 -10.83 -14.24
CA ALA A 183 -2.54 -10.17 -15.42
C ALA A 183 -1.07 -9.77 -15.22
N HIS A 184 -0.71 -9.25 -14.05
CA HIS A 184 0.68 -8.90 -13.76
C HIS A 184 1.55 -10.15 -13.60
N GLN A 185 1.09 -11.19 -12.91
CA GLN A 185 1.86 -12.41 -12.69
C GLN A 185 2.14 -13.18 -14.00
N GLN A 186 1.24 -13.14 -14.98
CA GLN A 186 1.48 -13.71 -16.31
C GLN A 186 2.70 -13.09 -17.01
N LEU A 187 2.98 -11.81 -16.78
CA LEU A 187 4.16 -11.14 -17.32
C LEU A 187 5.47 -11.50 -16.57
N LEU A 188 5.35 -12.10 -15.38
CA LEU A 188 6.49 -12.56 -14.58
C LEU A 188 6.86 -14.04 -14.82
N ALA A 189 6.00 -14.77 -15.49
CA ALA A 189 6.26 -16.16 -15.90
C ALA A 189 7.28 -16.17 -17.04
#